data_3b58520b293f15d6699c1d43584b7199
#
_entry.id   3b58520b293f15d6699c1d43584b7199
#
_cell.length_a   1.000
_cell.length_b   1.000
_cell.length_c   1.000
_cell.angle_alpha   90.00
_cell.angle_beta   90.00
_cell.angle_gamma   90.00
#
_symmetry.space_group_name_H-M   'P 1'
#
loop_
_entity.id
_entity.type
_entity.pdbx_description
1 polymer ?
#
loop_
_entity_poly.entity_id
_entity_poly.type
_entity_poly.pdbx_seq_one_letter_code
_entity_poly.pdbx_strand_id
1 'polypeptide(L)'
;MTAYVLLAYLSPPKEATADLATASQIVRWLSKQQNPYGGFASTQDTVVALQALXXXXALTYSVSGDMTVTVKSQGSFQQEFHVDNTNRLVLQQATLPQIPGEYTVMTQGQGCALVQLTLRYNLPPKSATTFDLRVETDPKECTGNARTHFSLILHARYSGGRSATNMAILEVKLPSGYLPDKKSVRKLENEGLVKKLELSADEVILYLDQLTKEETTFTFSVEQDFPVKNLKPATVRLYDYYEMAEHTEAEYSAPCSSAPGTEEGNSR
;
A
#
# COMPACT_ATOMS: atom_id res chain seq x y z
N MET A 1 6.87 -0.10 -17.03
CA MET A 1 7.27 0.60 -18.26
C MET A 1 8.56 1.40 -18.09
N THR A 2 8.63 2.40 -17.21
CA THR A 2 9.80 3.32 -17.04
C THR A 2 11.12 2.59 -16.80
N ALA A 3 11.11 1.48 -16.05
CA ALA A 3 12.33 0.70 -15.82
C ALA A 3 12.89 0.08 -17.10
N TYR A 4 12.03 -0.37 -18.02
CA TYR A 4 12.48 -0.86 -19.33
C TYR A 4 13.09 0.26 -20.17
N VAL A 5 12.52 1.47 -20.11
CA VAL A 5 13.10 2.63 -20.78
C VAL A 5 14.50 2.91 -20.22
N LEU A 6 14.67 2.86 -18.90
CA LEU A 6 15.97 3.01 -18.27
C LEU A 6 16.96 1.96 -18.77
N LEU A 7 16.57 0.69 -18.81
CA LEU A 7 17.42 -0.38 -19.32
C LEU A 7 17.87 -0.12 -20.77
N ALA A 8 16.95 0.38 -21.60
CA ALA A 8 17.29 0.73 -22.99
C ALA A 8 18.32 1.85 -23.06
N TYR A 9 18.18 2.90 -22.25
CA TYR A 9 19.16 3.99 -22.18
C TYR A 9 20.53 3.51 -21.68
N LEU A 10 20.55 2.50 -20.80
CA LEU A 10 21.79 1.98 -20.22
C LEU A 10 22.44 0.88 -21.08
N SER A 11 21.79 0.46 -22.17
CA SER A 11 22.27 -0.60 -23.07
C SER A 11 22.44 -0.07 -24.50
N PRO A 12 23.28 0.95 -24.71
CA PRO A 12 23.44 1.50 -26.05
C PRO A 12 24.16 0.50 -27.00
N PRO A 13 23.98 0.64 -28.30
CA PRO A 13 24.78 -0.14 -29.26
C PRO A 13 26.27 0.04 -29.00
N LYS A 14 27.10 -0.91 -29.46
CA LYS A 14 28.55 -0.97 -29.19
C LYS A 14 29.33 0.32 -29.49
N GLU A 15 28.82 1.12 -30.43
CA GLU A 15 29.51 2.34 -30.87
C GLU A 15 28.98 3.62 -30.20
N ALA A 16 28.00 3.51 -29.31
CA ALA A 16 27.40 4.65 -28.64
C ALA A 16 27.66 4.63 -27.14
N THR A 17 27.73 5.80 -26.54
CA THR A 17 27.86 5.92 -25.07
C THR A 17 26.47 6.01 -24.44
N ALA A 18 26.32 5.45 -23.23
CA ALA A 18 25.08 5.56 -22.48
C ALA A 18 24.76 7.02 -22.12
N ASP A 19 23.52 7.43 -22.30
CA ASP A 19 23.09 8.78 -21.91
C ASP A 19 22.82 8.79 -20.38
N LEU A 20 23.90 8.97 -19.64
CA LEU A 20 23.84 8.96 -18.18
C LEU A 20 23.09 10.17 -17.61
N ALA A 21 23.01 11.29 -18.34
CA ALA A 21 22.27 12.45 -17.88
C ALA A 21 20.77 12.17 -17.85
N THR A 22 20.22 11.65 -18.95
CA THR A 22 18.82 11.25 -19.02
C THR A 22 18.56 10.07 -18.08
N ALA A 23 19.43 9.07 -18.06
CA ALA A 23 19.29 7.91 -17.17
C ALA A 23 19.21 8.34 -15.71
N SER A 24 20.01 9.32 -15.27
CA SER A 24 19.97 9.81 -13.89
C SER A 24 18.63 10.44 -13.52
N GLN A 25 17.98 11.13 -14.46
CA GLN A 25 16.65 11.70 -14.22
C GLN A 25 15.61 10.58 -14.05
N ILE A 26 15.69 9.55 -14.88
CA ILE A 26 14.80 8.38 -14.77
C ILE A 26 15.02 7.65 -13.43
N VAL A 27 16.29 7.48 -13.03
CA VAL A 27 16.63 6.85 -11.74
C VAL A 27 16.01 7.64 -10.59
N ARG A 28 16.15 8.98 -10.60
CA ARG A 28 15.55 9.82 -9.54
C ARG A 28 14.04 9.65 -9.49
N TRP A 29 13.39 9.58 -10.66
CA TRP A 29 11.95 9.37 -10.70
C TRP A 29 11.58 7.98 -10.15
N LEU A 30 12.25 6.92 -10.60
CA LEU A 30 12.01 5.55 -10.13
C LEU A 30 12.18 5.45 -8.60
N SER A 31 13.25 6.04 -8.07
CA SER A 31 13.52 5.98 -6.63
C SER A 31 12.40 6.60 -5.80
N LYS A 32 11.72 7.61 -6.34
CA LYS A 32 10.57 8.23 -5.67
C LYS A 32 9.30 7.37 -5.74
N GLN A 33 9.26 6.38 -6.64
CA GLN A 33 8.11 5.48 -6.76
C GLN A 33 8.23 4.24 -5.87
N GLN A 34 9.35 4.06 -5.19
CA GLN A 34 9.52 2.93 -4.28
C GLN A 34 8.56 3.02 -3.09
N ASN A 35 8.03 1.87 -2.70
CA ASN A 35 7.24 1.76 -1.48
C ASN A 35 8.17 1.81 -0.25
N PRO A 36 7.63 1.90 0.99
CA PRO A 36 8.46 1.98 2.19
C PRO A 36 9.40 0.79 2.41
N TYR A 37 9.22 -0.31 1.69
CA TYR A 37 10.05 -1.51 1.79
C TYR A 37 11.09 -1.60 0.67
N GLY A 38 11.16 -0.59 -0.20
CA GLY A 38 12.12 -0.53 -1.30
C GLY A 38 11.68 -1.23 -2.58
N GLY A 39 10.45 -1.74 -2.62
CA GLY A 39 9.88 -2.38 -3.80
C GLY A 39 9.00 -1.43 -4.62
N PHE A 40 8.22 -2.01 -5.52
CA PHE A 40 7.29 -1.30 -6.40
C PHE A 40 5.91 -1.98 -6.36
N ALA A 41 5.01 -1.60 -7.26
CA ALA A 41 3.61 -2.03 -7.21
C ALA A 41 3.43 -3.56 -7.30
N SER A 42 4.27 -4.26 -8.05
CA SER A 42 4.20 -5.71 -8.16
C SER A 42 5.59 -6.34 -8.02
N THR A 43 5.63 -7.66 -7.85
CA THR A 43 6.89 -8.41 -7.82
C THR A 43 7.65 -8.23 -9.13
N GLN A 44 6.96 -8.29 -10.27
CA GLN A 44 7.61 -8.12 -11.58
C GLN A 44 8.14 -6.71 -11.76
N ASP A 45 7.37 -5.69 -11.39
CA ASP A 45 7.83 -4.30 -11.42
C ASP A 45 9.07 -4.12 -10.56
N THR A 46 9.06 -4.73 -9.36
CA THR A 46 10.19 -4.67 -8.43
C THR A 46 11.45 -5.28 -9.04
N VAL A 47 11.33 -6.47 -9.63
CA VAL A 47 12.49 -7.16 -10.25
C VAL A 47 13.08 -6.30 -11.38
N VAL A 48 12.25 -5.83 -12.29
CA VAL A 48 12.73 -5.06 -13.46
C VAL A 48 13.29 -3.70 -13.03
N ALA A 49 12.65 -3.04 -12.07
CA ALA A 49 13.12 -1.75 -11.58
C ALA A 49 14.45 -1.87 -10.84
N LEU A 50 14.57 -2.90 -9.97
CA LEU A 50 15.84 -3.15 -9.26
C LEU A 50 16.97 -3.51 -10.26
N GLN A 51 16.67 -4.28 -11.27
CA GLN A 51 17.63 -4.59 -12.34
C GLN A 51 18.11 -3.31 -13.02
N ALA A 52 17.21 -2.43 -13.37
CA ALA A 52 17.54 -1.15 -14.02
C ALA A 52 18.34 -0.21 -13.12
N LEU A 53 17.99 -0.18 -11.88
CA LEU A 53 18.71 0.60 -10.87
C LEU A 53 20.12 0.04 -10.59
N UNK A 54 20.30 -1.14 -10.65
CA UNK A 54 21.51 -1.75 -10.40
C UNK A 54 22.43 -1.60 -11.53
N UNK A 55 21.85 -1.41 -12.75
CA UNK A 55 22.53 -1.15 -13.83
C UNK A 55 23.12 0.18 -13.85
N UNK A 56 22.47 1.14 -13.29
CA UNK A 56 22.94 2.42 -13.17
C UNK A 56 24.06 2.56 -12.20
N UNK A 57 24.01 1.85 -11.29
CA UNK A 57 25.02 1.77 -10.35
C UNK A 57 26.32 1.24 -10.90
N ALA A 58 26.14 0.19 -11.64
CA ALA A 58 27.35 -0.44 -12.26
C ALA A 58 28.08 0.47 -13.25
N LEU A 59 27.31 1.22 -14.04
CA LEU A 59 27.89 2.13 -15.04
C LEU A 59 28.49 3.41 -14.42
N THR A 60 28.01 3.80 -13.26
CA THR A 60 28.54 5.01 -12.57
C THR A 60 29.58 4.66 -11.51
N TYR A 61 29.83 3.38 -11.33
CA TYR A 61 30.80 2.90 -10.33
C TYR A 61 32.22 3.36 -10.66
N SER A 62 32.94 3.82 -9.64
CA SER A 62 34.36 4.16 -9.73
C SER A 62 35.18 3.21 -8.84
N VAL A 63 36.18 2.58 -9.43
CA VAL A 63 37.08 1.65 -8.71
C VAL A 63 37.87 2.41 -7.63
N SER A 64 38.20 3.67 -7.88
CA SER A 64 38.96 4.50 -6.95
C SER A 64 38.10 5.41 -6.11
N GLY A 65 36.82 5.14 -6.04
CA GLY A 65 35.90 5.97 -5.25
C GLY A 65 36.23 5.93 -3.76
N ASP A 66 36.24 7.08 -3.14
CA ASP A 66 36.47 7.28 -1.71
C ASP A 66 35.69 8.53 -1.32
N MET A 67 34.56 8.34 -0.66
CA MET A 67 33.63 9.43 -0.32
C MET A 67 33.20 9.36 1.12
N THR A 68 33.10 10.51 1.75
CA THR A 68 32.43 10.68 3.04
C THR A 68 31.14 11.45 2.82
N VAL A 69 30.05 10.90 3.31
CA VAL A 69 28.73 11.57 3.35
C VAL A 69 28.42 11.90 4.81
N THR A 70 28.28 13.18 5.09
CA THR A 70 27.97 13.66 6.45
C THR A 70 26.55 14.21 6.50
N VAL A 71 25.74 13.70 7.42
CA VAL A 71 24.39 14.19 7.66
C VAL A 71 24.38 14.90 9.01
N LYS A 72 23.97 16.17 9.02
CA LYS A 72 23.91 17.00 10.23
C LYS A 72 22.54 17.60 10.41
N SER A 73 22.06 17.65 11.66
CA SER A 73 20.89 18.47 12.01
C SER A 73 21.33 19.87 12.41
N GLN A 74 20.38 20.76 12.63
CA GLN A 74 20.66 22.07 13.24
C GLN A 74 21.09 21.95 14.71
N GLY A 75 20.80 20.81 15.35
CA GLY A 75 21.23 20.53 16.72
C GLY A 75 22.55 19.78 16.78
N SER A 76 22.65 18.84 17.69
CA SER A 76 23.91 18.13 17.98
C SER A 76 24.11 16.86 17.12
N PHE A 77 23.11 16.46 16.33
CA PHE A 77 23.22 15.21 15.56
C PHE A 77 24.16 15.39 14.38
N GLN A 78 25.11 14.47 14.27
CA GLN A 78 25.99 14.34 13.10
C GLN A 78 26.26 12.85 12.90
N GLN A 79 26.08 12.40 11.67
CA GLN A 79 26.37 11.01 11.28
C GLN A 79 27.23 11.04 10.03
N GLU A 80 28.31 10.30 10.04
CA GLU A 80 29.18 10.15 8.87
C GLU A 80 29.07 8.74 8.32
N PHE A 81 29.04 8.64 7.00
CA PHE A 81 29.07 7.40 6.25
C PHE A 81 30.27 7.45 5.31
N HIS A 82 31.14 6.49 5.43
CA HIS A 82 32.29 6.37 4.55
C HIS A 82 32.01 5.31 3.50
N VAL A 83 32.20 5.64 2.22
CA VAL A 83 31.93 4.73 1.08
C VAL A 83 33.22 4.62 0.27
N ASP A 84 33.77 3.42 0.22
CA ASP A 84 34.97 3.12 -0.53
C ASP A 84 34.84 1.77 -1.25
N ASN A 85 35.93 1.31 -1.85
CA ASN A 85 35.94 0.07 -2.61
C ASN A 85 35.65 -1.18 -1.76
N THR A 86 35.86 -1.12 -0.44
CA THR A 86 35.66 -2.28 0.44
C THR A 86 34.20 -2.43 0.88
N ASN A 87 33.43 -1.32 0.92
CA ASN A 87 32.08 -1.34 1.46
C ASN A 87 30.99 -0.83 0.52
N ARG A 88 31.32 -0.53 -0.74
CA ARG A 88 30.40 0.09 -1.71
C ARG A 88 29.10 -0.68 -1.96
N LEU A 89 29.06 -1.96 -1.64
CA LEU A 89 27.87 -2.79 -1.78
C LEU A 89 27.17 -3.02 -0.42
N VAL A 90 27.65 -2.39 0.63
CA VAL A 90 27.10 -2.55 1.97
C VAL A 90 26.17 -1.38 2.29
N LEU A 91 24.89 -1.66 2.56
CA LEU A 91 23.94 -0.63 2.98
C LEU A 91 24.37 -0.10 4.35
N GLN A 92 24.58 1.22 4.42
CA GLN A 92 24.82 1.92 5.68
C GLN A 92 23.57 2.75 5.98
N GLN A 93 23.10 2.71 7.22
CA GLN A 93 21.89 3.44 7.59
C GLN A 93 21.97 3.96 9.02
N ALA A 94 21.25 5.04 9.28
CA ALA A 94 21.12 5.61 10.61
C ALA A 94 19.75 6.22 10.77
N THR A 95 19.24 6.18 11.99
CA THR A 95 17.95 6.77 12.33
C THR A 95 18.14 8.26 12.62
N LEU A 96 17.31 9.10 12.03
CA LEU A 96 17.28 10.54 12.33
C LEU A 96 16.53 10.75 13.64
N PRO A 97 17.14 11.43 14.62
CA PRO A 97 16.57 11.48 15.98
C PRO A 97 15.40 12.45 16.15
N GLN A 98 15.22 13.39 15.24
CA GLN A 98 14.23 14.45 15.41
C GLN A 98 13.40 14.63 14.13
N ILE A 99 12.10 14.48 14.25
CA ILE A 99 11.12 14.69 13.16
C ILE A 99 9.95 15.48 13.76
N PRO A 100 9.61 16.63 13.17
CA PRO A 100 10.23 17.29 12.02
C PRO A 100 11.59 17.90 12.36
N GLY A 101 12.43 18.06 11.34
CA GLY A 101 13.74 18.64 11.51
C GLY A 101 14.37 18.95 10.16
N GLU A 102 15.33 19.87 10.16
CA GLU A 102 16.14 20.17 8.98
C GLU A 102 17.46 19.44 9.07
N TYR A 103 17.82 18.81 7.97
CA TYR A 103 19.06 18.05 7.87
C TYR A 103 19.85 18.51 6.65
N THR A 104 21.12 18.69 6.81
CA THR A 104 22.06 19.04 5.75
C THR A 104 22.88 17.81 5.40
N VAL A 105 22.95 17.49 4.12
CA VAL A 105 23.77 16.40 3.60
C VAL A 105 24.97 17.03 2.89
N MET A 106 26.16 16.68 3.32
CA MET A 106 27.41 17.14 2.73
C MET A 106 28.19 15.95 2.22
N THR A 107 28.87 16.12 1.11
CA THR A 107 29.71 15.06 0.53
C THR A 107 31.12 15.59 0.32
N GLN A 108 32.10 14.74 0.57
CA GLN A 108 33.52 15.05 0.37
C GLN A 108 34.23 13.83 -0.20
N GLY A 109 35.15 14.02 -1.14
CA GLY A 109 35.90 12.93 -1.73
C GLY A 109 35.63 12.79 -3.23
N GLN A 110 35.93 11.63 -3.78
CA GLN A 110 35.74 11.32 -5.22
C GLN A 110 34.85 10.10 -5.37
N GLY A 111 33.95 10.15 -6.35
CA GLY A 111 33.06 9.04 -6.64
C GLY A 111 31.62 9.45 -6.67
N CYS A 112 30.72 8.47 -6.46
CA CYS A 112 29.29 8.69 -6.43
C CYS A 112 28.66 7.85 -5.32
N ALA A 113 27.83 8.46 -4.52
CA ALA A 113 27.05 7.76 -3.49
C ALA A 113 25.57 8.05 -3.66
N LEU A 114 24.73 7.05 -3.51
CA LEU A 114 23.29 7.23 -3.50
C LEU A 114 22.84 7.44 -2.03
N VAL A 115 22.25 8.59 -1.77
CA VAL A 115 21.71 8.91 -0.45
C VAL A 115 20.19 8.84 -0.53
N GLN A 116 19.59 8.00 0.30
CA GLN A 116 18.14 7.86 0.37
C GLN A 116 17.64 8.27 1.77
N LEU A 117 16.63 9.12 1.78
CA LEU A 117 15.91 9.48 3.00
C LEU A 117 14.53 8.84 2.95
N THR A 118 14.23 8.02 3.95
CA THR A 118 12.93 7.34 4.05
C THR A 118 12.16 7.88 5.25
N LEU A 119 10.98 8.42 4.99
CA LEU A 119 10.05 8.87 6.03
C LEU A 119 8.87 7.90 6.09
N ARG A 120 8.52 7.48 7.30
CA ARG A 120 7.34 6.65 7.55
C ARG A 120 6.46 7.37 8.56
N TYR A 121 5.20 7.60 8.19
CA TYR A 121 4.27 8.32 9.03
C TYR A 121 2.84 7.90 8.70
N ASN A 122 1.97 8.05 9.69
CA ASN A 122 0.55 7.76 9.53
C ASN A 122 -0.18 9.04 9.18
N LEU A 123 -1.08 8.97 8.21
CA LEU A 123 -1.97 10.06 7.84
C LEU A 123 -3.41 9.63 8.08
N PRO A 124 -4.27 10.55 8.52
CA PRO A 124 -5.71 10.25 8.47
C PRO A 124 -6.11 9.92 7.03
N PRO A 125 -7.06 9.02 6.82
CA PRO A 125 -7.51 8.73 5.46
C PRO A 125 -7.99 10.00 4.76
N LYS A 126 -7.52 10.22 3.55
CA LYS A 126 -8.01 11.34 2.73
C LYS A 126 -9.46 11.05 2.33
N SER A 127 -10.27 12.09 2.27
CA SER A 127 -11.61 11.94 1.70
C SER A 127 -11.49 11.35 0.29
N ALA A 128 -12.31 10.35 0.02
CA ALA A 128 -12.25 9.63 -1.25
C ALA A 128 -12.50 10.56 -2.42
N THR A 129 -11.54 10.65 -3.32
CA THR A 129 -11.67 11.47 -4.54
C THR A 129 -11.72 10.61 -5.80
N THR A 130 -11.29 9.34 -5.70
CA THR A 130 -11.18 8.45 -6.87
C THR A 130 -12.12 7.27 -6.81
N PHE A 131 -12.72 7.00 -5.66
CA PHE A 131 -13.70 5.94 -5.49
C PHE A 131 -14.85 6.43 -4.62
N ASP A 132 -16.06 5.98 -4.93
CA ASP A 132 -17.18 6.00 -3.99
C ASP A 132 -17.32 4.58 -3.45
N LEU A 133 -17.28 4.45 -2.13
CA LEU A 133 -17.44 3.18 -1.43
C LEU A 133 -18.43 3.36 -0.29
N ARG A 134 -19.46 2.52 -0.27
CA ARG A 134 -20.48 2.54 0.77
C ARG A 134 -20.72 1.12 1.23
N VAL A 135 -20.82 0.92 2.53
CA VAL A 135 -21.03 -0.40 3.14
C VAL A 135 -22.30 -0.36 3.98
N GLU A 136 -23.18 -1.32 3.75
CA GLU A 136 -24.41 -1.47 4.50
C GLU A 136 -24.50 -2.90 5.03
N THR A 137 -25.29 -3.08 6.09
CA THR A 137 -25.61 -4.40 6.64
C THR A 137 -27.10 -4.69 6.45
N ASP A 138 -27.41 -5.96 6.23
CA ASP A 138 -28.81 -6.41 6.20
C ASP A 138 -28.97 -7.61 7.14
N PRO A 139 -29.79 -7.48 8.20
CA PRO A 139 -30.53 -6.28 8.58
C PRO A 139 -29.62 -5.14 9.09
N LYS A 140 -30.12 -3.92 8.99
CA LYS A 140 -29.41 -2.73 9.49
C LYS A 140 -29.46 -2.63 11.02
N GLU A 141 -30.52 -3.15 11.61
CA GLU A 141 -30.77 -3.06 13.05
C GLU A 141 -30.64 -4.44 13.70
N CYS A 142 -30.43 -4.42 15.02
CA CYS A 142 -30.30 -5.66 15.81
C CYS A 142 -31.69 -6.33 16.03
N THR A 143 -32.15 -6.99 14.97
CA THR A 143 -33.46 -7.68 14.98
C THR A 143 -33.30 -9.12 14.52
N GLY A 144 -34.18 -9.98 14.94
CA GLY A 144 -34.21 -11.39 14.55
C GLY A 144 -32.88 -12.08 14.85
N ASN A 145 -32.28 -12.69 13.83
CA ASN A 145 -31.00 -13.40 13.94
C ASN A 145 -29.78 -12.53 13.57
N ALA A 146 -29.95 -11.20 13.50
CA ALA A 146 -28.88 -10.28 13.10
C ALA A 146 -27.61 -10.40 13.94
N ARG A 147 -27.73 -10.88 15.18
CA ARG A 147 -26.57 -11.09 16.05
C ARG A 147 -25.69 -12.23 15.53
N THR A 148 -26.31 -13.29 15.02
CA THR A 148 -25.59 -14.49 14.59
C THR A 148 -25.35 -14.55 13.08
N HIS A 149 -26.12 -13.78 12.30
CA HIS A 149 -26.04 -13.83 10.85
C HIS A 149 -26.53 -12.52 10.26
N PHE A 150 -25.73 -11.91 9.37
CA PHE A 150 -26.14 -10.74 8.60
C PHE A 150 -25.39 -10.71 7.27
N SER A 151 -25.91 -9.95 6.33
CA SER A 151 -25.26 -9.75 5.04
C SER A 151 -24.55 -8.40 5.00
N LEU A 152 -23.41 -8.36 4.32
CA LEU A 152 -22.71 -7.14 3.94
C LEU A 152 -23.09 -6.81 2.51
N ILE A 153 -23.42 -5.55 2.28
CA ILE A 153 -23.74 -5.02 0.95
C ILE A 153 -22.73 -3.89 0.69
N LEU A 154 -21.86 -4.09 -0.28
CA LEU A 154 -20.80 -3.17 -0.63
C LEU A 154 -21.14 -2.53 -1.97
N HIS A 155 -21.24 -1.21 -2.00
CA HIS A 155 -21.48 -0.43 -3.21
C HIS A 155 -20.19 0.27 -3.57
N ALA A 156 -19.67 0.02 -4.76
CA ALA A 156 -18.39 0.56 -5.19
C ALA A 156 -18.45 1.05 -6.64
N ARG A 157 -17.83 2.22 -6.89
CA ARG A 157 -17.63 2.72 -8.25
C ARG A 157 -16.38 3.58 -8.31
N TYR A 158 -15.83 3.71 -9.51
CA TYR A 158 -14.68 4.57 -9.76
C TYR A 158 -15.15 5.99 -10.09
N SER A 159 -14.65 6.99 -9.37
CA SER A 159 -14.98 8.40 -9.60
C SER A 159 -13.79 9.23 -10.11
N GLY A 160 -12.60 8.59 -10.29
CA GLY A 160 -11.41 9.27 -10.74
C GLY A 160 -11.42 9.71 -12.20
N GLY A 161 -10.26 10.14 -12.71
CA GLY A 161 -10.19 10.78 -14.04
C GLY A 161 -10.26 9.83 -15.24
N ARG A 162 -10.01 8.54 -15.06
CA ARG A 162 -10.04 7.55 -16.15
C ARG A 162 -11.46 7.03 -16.36
N SER A 163 -11.69 6.27 -17.43
CA SER A 163 -12.99 5.60 -17.65
C SER A 163 -13.20 4.44 -16.67
N ALA A 164 -12.13 3.78 -16.28
CA ALA A 164 -12.14 2.65 -15.35
C ALA A 164 -10.79 2.56 -14.63
N THR A 165 -10.76 1.78 -13.56
CA THR A 165 -9.51 1.44 -12.85
C THR A 165 -8.71 0.40 -13.65
N ASN A 166 -7.50 0.13 -13.21
CA ASN A 166 -6.83 -1.14 -13.46
C ASN A 166 -7.49 -2.21 -12.57
N MET A 167 -6.79 -3.31 -12.32
CA MET A 167 -7.25 -4.30 -11.34
C MET A 167 -7.48 -3.61 -10.00
N ALA A 168 -8.70 -3.71 -9.47
CA ALA A 168 -9.03 -3.13 -8.17
C ALA A 168 -9.14 -4.23 -7.12
N ILE A 169 -8.79 -3.90 -5.89
CA ILE A 169 -8.87 -4.82 -4.76
C ILE A 169 -9.78 -4.23 -3.70
N LEU A 170 -10.72 -5.07 -3.24
CA LEU A 170 -11.63 -4.74 -2.16
C LEU A 170 -11.32 -5.68 -0.99
N GLU A 171 -10.70 -5.12 0.06
CA GLU A 171 -10.34 -5.83 1.28
C GLU A 171 -11.42 -5.56 2.33
N VAL A 172 -12.11 -6.60 2.77
CA VAL A 172 -13.23 -6.48 3.70
C VAL A 172 -12.84 -7.15 5.01
N LYS A 173 -12.46 -6.35 6.00
CA LYS A 173 -12.24 -6.87 7.35
C LYS A 173 -13.60 -7.22 7.98
N LEU A 174 -13.64 -8.33 8.71
CA LEU A 174 -14.85 -8.77 9.40
C LEU A 174 -14.82 -8.34 10.86
N PRO A 175 -15.99 -8.11 11.47
CA PRO A 175 -16.03 -7.83 12.90
C PRO A 175 -15.51 -9.03 13.69
N SER A 176 -14.85 -8.76 14.81
CA SER A 176 -14.27 -9.83 15.64
C SER A 176 -15.34 -10.87 16.00
N GLY A 177 -15.02 -12.14 15.86
CA GLY A 177 -15.92 -13.24 16.16
C GLY A 177 -16.86 -13.64 15.03
N TYR A 178 -16.72 -13.03 13.84
CA TYR A 178 -17.51 -13.41 12.67
C TYR A 178 -16.61 -14.03 11.61
N LEU A 179 -17.17 -14.99 10.87
CA LEU A 179 -16.53 -15.67 9.75
C LEU A 179 -17.36 -15.42 8.48
N PRO A 180 -16.73 -15.43 7.30
CA PRO A 180 -17.49 -15.27 6.06
C PRO A 180 -18.24 -16.57 5.74
N ASP A 181 -19.50 -16.46 5.31
CA ASP A 181 -20.20 -17.62 4.72
C ASP A 181 -19.56 -17.89 3.36
N LYS A 182 -18.80 -18.96 3.29
CA LYS A 182 -18.02 -19.33 2.10
C LYS A 182 -18.89 -19.52 0.86
N LYS A 183 -20.14 -19.97 1.03
CA LYS A 183 -21.06 -20.19 -0.11
C LYS A 183 -21.48 -18.86 -0.71
N SER A 184 -21.85 -17.91 0.14
CA SER A 184 -22.28 -16.58 -0.32
C SER A 184 -21.14 -15.82 -0.98
N VAL A 185 -19.91 -15.91 -0.45
CA VAL A 185 -18.77 -15.23 -1.06
C VAL A 185 -18.41 -15.85 -2.42
N ARG A 186 -18.39 -17.19 -2.52
CA ARG A 186 -18.09 -17.87 -3.79
C ARG A 186 -19.13 -17.58 -4.88
N LYS A 187 -20.34 -17.22 -4.50
CA LYS A 187 -21.38 -16.83 -5.45
C LYS A 187 -20.93 -15.62 -6.28
N LEU A 188 -20.22 -14.65 -5.66
CA LEU A 188 -19.70 -13.48 -6.37
C LEU A 188 -18.74 -13.85 -7.52
N GLU A 189 -17.91 -14.87 -7.31
CA GLU A 189 -16.99 -15.38 -8.32
C GLU A 189 -17.76 -16.12 -9.44
N ASN A 190 -18.72 -16.94 -9.04
CA ASN A 190 -19.54 -17.69 -9.98
C ASN A 190 -20.41 -16.79 -10.87
N GLU A 191 -20.83 -15.64 -10.36
CA GLU A 191 -21.61 -14.65 -11.11
C GLU A 191 -20.74 -13.73 -11.98
N GLY A 192 -19.42 -13.91 -11.92
CA GLY A 192 -18.49 -13.10 -12.71
C GLY A 192 -18.27 -11.68 -12.20
N LEU A 193 -18.77 -11.37 -11.01
CA LEU A 193 -18.57 -10.06 -10.38
C LEU A 193 -17.13 -9.88 -9.88
N VAL A 194 -16.48 -11.00 -9.54
CA VAL A 194 -15.15 -11.02 -8.94
C VAL A 194 -14.28 -11.99 -9.75
N LYS A 195 -13.07 -11.59 -10.08
CA LYS A 195 -12.10 -12.40 -10.83
C LYS A 195 -11.48 -13.51 -10.00
N LYS A 196 -11.20 -13.17 -8.75
CA LYS A 196 -10.57 -14.08 -7.78
C LYS A 196 -10.98 -13.63 -6.39
N LEU A 197 -11.07 -14.57 -5.47
CA LEU A 197 -11.30 -14.25 -4.06
C LEU A 197 -10.31 -14.97 -3.16
N GLU A 198 -9.98 -14.35 -2.07
CA GLU A 198 -9.19 -14.96 -1.00
C GLU A 198 -9.98 -14.81 0.31
N LEU A 199 -10.00 -15.90 1.09
CA LEU A 199 -10.75 -15.96 2.33
C LEU A 199 -9.82 -16.31 3.48
N SER A 200 -9.89 -15.50 4.52
CA SER A 200 -9.31 -15.83 5.82
C SER A 200 -10.40 -15.81 6.88
N ALA A 201 -10.05 -16.07 8.13
CA ALA A 201 -11.03 -16.06 9.21
C ALA A 201 -11.60 -14.66 9.46
N ASP A 202 -10.78 -13.63 9.24
CA ASP A 202 -11.13 -12.26 9.61
C ASP A 202 -11.22 -11.31 8.41
N GLU A 203 -11.13 -11.85 7.18
CA GLU A 203 -11.04 -10.99 6.00
C GLU A 203 -11.49 -11.70 4.73
N VAL A 204 -12.15 -10.94 3.88
CA VAL A 204 -12.51 -11.36 2.51
C VAL A 204 -11.82 -10.38 1.56
N ILE A 205 -11.03 -10.91 0.61
CA ILE A 205 -10.35 -10.08 -0.40
C ILE A 205 -10.93 -10.43 -1.77
N LEU A 206 -11.49 -9.42 -2.43
CA LEU A 206 -12.11 -9.54 -3.74
C LEU A 206 -11.21 -8.85 -4.78
N TYR A 207 -10.80 -9.60 -5.81
CA TYR A 207 -9.99 -9.08 -6.91
C TYR A 207 -10.92 -8.82 -8.11
N LEU A 208 -10.99 -7.58 -8.55
CA LEU A 208 -11.87 -7.11 -9.62
C LEU A 208 -11.02 -6.78 -10.84
N ASP A 209 -11.44 -7.18 -12.04
CA ASP A 209 -10.71 -6.81 -13.26
C ASP A 209 -10.60 -5.29 -13.38
N GLN A 210 -11.70 -4.59 -13.10
CA GLN A 210 -11.75 -3.13 -13.12
C GLN A 210 -13.03 -2.67 -12.42
N LEU A 211 -13.06 -1.40 -12.00
CA LEU A 211 -14.28 -0.70 -11.61
C LEU A 211 -14.50 0.46 -12.56
N THR A 212 -15.75 0.64 -13.00
CA THR A 212 -16.13 1.71 -13.90
C THR A 212 -16.84 2.84 -13.13
N LYS A 213 -17.38 3.80 -13.87
CA LYS A 213 -18.21 4.90 -13.30
C LYS A 213 -19.56 4.38 -12.82
N GLU A 214 -19.99 3.22 -13.29
CA GLU A 214 -21.24 2.61 -12.85
C GLU A 214 -21.03 1.90 -11.53
N GLU A 215 -22.02 2.01 -10.64
CA GLU A 215 -21.96 1.38 -9.33
C GLU A 215 -22.11 -0.14 -9.47
N THR A 216 -21.20 -0.86 -8.84
CA THR A 216 -21.26 -2.32 -8.72
C THR A 216 -21.55 -2.67 -7.27
N THR A 217 -22.44 -3.63 -7.05
CA THR A 217 -22.83 -4.07 -5.72
C THR A 217 -22.35 -5.49 -5.48
N PHE A 218 -21.70 -5.71 -4.36
CA PHE A 218 -21.22 -7.02 -3.91
C PHE A 218 -21.94 -7.36 -2.61
N THR A 219 -22.58 -8.53 -2.54
CA THR A 219 -23.32 -8.95 -1.36
C THR A 219 -22.85 -10.34 -0.92
N PHE A 220 -22.50 -10.48 0.34
CA PHE A 220 -22.19 -11.77 0.95
C PHE A 220 -22.56 -11.76 2.43
N SER A 221 -22.70 -12.94 3.01
CA SER A 221 -23.14 -13.09 4.39
C SER A 221 -21.99 -13.45 5.32
N VAL A 222 -22.15 -13.11 6.58
CA VAL A 222 -21.22 -13.48 7.65
C VAL A 222 -22.00 -14.14 8.79
N GLU A 223 -21.32 -15.05 9.48
CA GLU A 223 -21.90 -15.81 10.58
C GLU A 223 -21.04 -15.66 11.83
N GLN A 224 -21.68 -15.56 12.99
CA GLN A 224 -20.98 -15.46 14.26
C GLN A 224 -20.41 -16.83 14.64
N ASP A 225 -19.10 -16.90 14.78
CA ASP A 225 -18.38 -18.07 15.27
C ASP A 225 -18.37 -18.10 16.81
N PHE A 226 -18.10 -16.94 17.42
CA PHE A 226 -18.16 -16.79 18.87
C PHE A 226 -18.55 -15.35 19.24
N PRO A 227 -19.25 -15.17 20.37
CA PRO A 227 -19.71 -13.83 20.76
C PRO A 227 -18.57 -12.97 21.31
N VAL A 228 -18.51 -11.73 20.83
CA VAL A 228 -17.54 -10.71 21.30
C VAL A 228 -18.33 -9.50 21.79
N LYS A 229 -17.96 -9.00 22.96
CA LYS A 229 -18.57 -7.80 23.55
C LYS A 229 -17.86 -6.54 23.04
N ASN A 230 -18.63 -5.45 22.97
CA ASN A 230 -18.11 -4.13 22.59
C ASN A 230 -17.39 -4.16 21.23
N LEU A 231 -18.04 -4.76 20.24
CA LEU A 231 -17.51 -4.82 18.86
C LEU A 231 -17.20 -3.43 18.36
N LYS A 232 -16.01 -3.29 17.80
CA LYS A 232 -15.59 -2.06 17.13
C LYS A 232 -15.98 -2.13 15.65
N PRO A 233 -16.13 -0.97 14.99
CA PRO A 233 -16.33 -0.96 13.55
C PRO A 233 -15.23 -1.73 12.83
N ALA A 234 -15.59 -2.38 11.74
CA ALA A 234 -14.66 -3.03 10.84
C ALA A 234 -14.46 -2.15 9.60
N THR A 235 -13.37 -2.34 8.90
CA THR A 235 -12.98 -1.48 7.78
C THR A 235 -13.05 -2.25 6.47
N VAL A 236 -13.56 -1.59 5.44
CA VAL A 236 -13.47 -2.03 4.05
C VAL A 236 -12.54 -1.06 3.34
N ARG A 237 -11.55 -1.60 2.64
CA ARG A 237 -10.60 -0.81 1.89
C ARG A 237 -10.71 -1.17 0.40
N LEU A 238 -10.72 -0.14 -0.45
CA LEU A 238 -10.80 -0.30 -1.90
C LEU A 238 -9.66 0.48 -2.54
N TYR A 239 -8.90 -0.14 -3.43
CA TYR A 239 -7.79 0.53 -4.09
C TYR A 239 -7.49 -0.08 -5.46
N ASP A 240 -6.83 0.74 -6.31
CA ASP A 240 -6.29 0.29 -7.59
C ASP A 240 -4.93 -0.36 -7.33
N TYR A 241 -4.77 -1.62 -7.76
CA TYR A 241 -3.56 -2.41 -7.50
C TYR A 241 -2.30 -1.76 -8.08
N TYR A 242 -2.40 -1.13 -9.26
CA TYR A 242 -1.26 -0.53 -9.93
C TYR A 242 -1.09 0.96 -9.63
N GLU A 243 -2.12 1.61 -9.08
CA GLU A 243 -2.10 3.02 -8.68
C GLU A 243 -2.52 3.12 -7.20
N MET A 244 -1.71 2.60 -6.31
CA MET A 244 -2.04 2.44 -4.88
C MET A 244 -2.37 3.76 -4.17
N ALA A 245 -1.98 4.89 -4.78
CA ALA A 245 -2.41 6.21 -4.28
C ALA A 245 -3.90 6.45 -4.49
N GLU A 246 -4.52 5.74 -5.44
CA GLU A 246 -5.97 5.75 -5.65
C GLU A 246 -6.60 4.71 -4.72
N HIS A 247 -7.09 5.15 -3.57
CA HIS A 247 -7.72 4.28 -2.58
C HIS A 247 -8.79 5.02 -1.78
N THR A 248 -9.66 4.26 -1.14
CA THR A 248 -10.64 4.75 -0.17
C THR A 248 -10.89 3.71 0.91
N GLU A 249 -11.43 4.14 2.03
CA GLU A 249 -11.81 3.26 3.13
C GLU A 249 -13.19 3.65 3.64
N ALA A 250 -13.96 2.67 4.08
CA ALA A 250 -15.26 2.86 4.71
C ALA A 250 -15.34 1.96 5.94
N GLU A 251 -15.93 2.48 7.00
CA GLU A 251 -16.16 1.70 8.21
C GLU A 251 -17.63 1.26 8.28
N TYR A 252 -17.86 0.11 8.89
CA TYR A 252 -19.19 -0.39 9.15
C TYR A 252 -19.23 -1.11 10.50
N SER A 253 -20.42 -1.16 11.09
CA SER A 253 -20.62 -1.85 12.35
C SER A 253 -21.57 -3.03 12.16
N ALA A 254 -21.32 -4.12 12.89
CA ALA A 254 -22.28 -5.22 12.92
C ALA A 254 -23.61 -4.72 13.48
N PRO A 255 -24.76 -5.24 13.02
CA PRO A 255 -26.07 -4.74 13.47
C PRO A 255 -26.27 -4.75 14.97
N CYS A 256 -25.62 -5.66 15.68
CA CYS A 256 -25.76 -5.79 17.13
C CYS A 256 -24.50 -5.37 17.90
N SER A 257 -23.69 -4.46 17.33
CA SER A 257 -22.46 -3.98 17.95
C SER A 257 -22.72 -3.16 19.22
N SER A 258 -23.82 -2.41 19.25
CA SER A 258 -24.27 -1.68 20.43
C SER A 258 -25.38 -2.50 21.10
N ALA A 259 -25.02 -3.32 22.06
CA ALA A 259 -26.04 -3.93 22.94
C ALA A 259 -26.72 -2.81 23.75
N PRO A 260 -28.02 -2.72 23.79
CA PRO A 260 -28.66 -1.86 24.79
C PRO A 260 -28.19 -2.34 26.17
N GLY A 261 -27.62 -1.41 26.90
CA GLY A 261 -27.13 -1.70 28.26
C GLY A 261 -28.27 -2.28 29.08
N THR A 262 -28.14 -3.53 29.47
CA THR A 262 -28.84 -4.02 30.62
C THR A 262 -28.21 -3.32 31.82
N GLU A 263 -28.80 -2.23 32.24
CA GLU A 263 -28.56 -1.74 33.60
C GLU A 263 -29.01 -2.87 34.54
N GLU A 264 -28.09 -3.72 34.93
CA GLU A 264 -28.32 -4.55 36.09
C GLU A 264 -28.40 -3.61 37.27
N GLY A 265 -29.62 -3.36 37.69
CA GLY A 265 -29.88 -2.62 38.91
C GLY A 265 -29.20 -3.29 40.07
N ASN A 266 -28.17 -2.64 40.56
CA ASN A 266 -27.54 -3.04 41.81
C ASN A 266 -28.44 -2.52 42.95
N SER A 267 -29.41 -3.31 43.33
CA SER A 267 -30.12 -3.07 44.57
C SER A 267 -29.62 -4.07 45.58
N ARG A 268 -28.72 -3.62 46.40
CA ARG A 268 -28.38 -3.90 47.80
C ARG A 268 -26.89 -3.90 48.04
#